data_292892a71dae6e885c144a2f0504b7de
#
_entry.id   292892a71dae6e885c144a2f0504b7de
#
_cell.length_a   1.000
_cell.length_b   1.000
_cell.length_c   1.000
_cell.angle_alpha   90.00
_cell.angle_beta   90.00
_cell.angle_gamma   90.00
#
_symmetry.space_group_name_H-M   'P 1'
#
loop_
_entity.id
_entity.type
_entity.pdbx_description
1 polymer ?
#
loop_
_entity_poly.entity_id
_entity_poly.type
_entity_poly.pdbx_seq_one_letter_code
_entity_poly.pdbx_strand_id
1 'polypeptide(L)'
;YTTANVDLVVTTPTSTTTAYVSQGQFINFGNLKETADLQIQSFDLTFTAVDTTTLAALLQSDQGSKKLNGRRVVVYRIVLGNDYSFTTDDVYMIFDGSINGFAVDQEETTATLNLNCSSQFINFEATAGRKTTVGSQQFFFPQDKGMEFASALLKDVRWGQP
;
A
#
# COMPACT_ATOMS: atom_id res chain seq x y z
N TYR A 1 8.44 12.60 -1.29
CA TYR A 1 8.31 13.59 -2.36
C TYR A 1 7.27 14.63 -1.97
N THR A 2 7.35 15.81 -2.56
CA THR A 2 6.37 16.90 -2.36
C THR A 2 5.98 17.51 -3.70
N THR A 3 4.75 18.04 -3.79
CA THR A 3 4.26 18.82 -4.94
C THR A 3 4.68 20.30 -4.87
N ALA A 4 5.26 20.74 -3.76
CA ALA A 4 5.83 22.08 -3.65
C ALA A 4 7.02 22.24 -4.60
N ASN A 5 7.30 23.47 -5.03
CA ASN A 5 8.43 23.78 -5.90
C ASN A 5 9.78 23.81 -5.16
N VAL A 6 9.78 23.53 -3.87
CA VAL A 6 10.97 23.51 -3.01
C VAL A 6 10.98 22.25 -2.16
N ASP A 7 12.18 21.81 -1.79
CA ASP A 7 12.32 20.70 -0.84
C ASP A 7 11.82 21.11 0.54
N LEU A 8 11.08 20.25 1.19
CA LEU A 8 10.51 20.51 2.49
C LEU A 8 11.05 19.53 3.55
N VAL A 9 11.46 20.06 4.68
CA VAL A 9 11.79 19.26 5.86
C VAL A 9 10.62 19.35 6.80
N VAL A 10 9.91 18.25 6.98
CA VAL A 10 8.65 18.18 7.73
C VAL A 10 8.84 17.35 8.97
N THR A 11 8.48 17.91 10.12
CA THR A 11 8.32 17.16 11.34
C THR A 11 6.85 16.77 11.47
N THR A 12 6.57 15.49 11.39
CA THR A 12 5.21 14.97 11.48
C THR A 12 4.69 15.03 12.91
N PRO A 13 3.37 14.99 13.14
CA PRO A 13 2.79 14.94 14.49
C PRO A 13 3.30 13.76 15.34
N THR A 14 3.84 12.72 14.72
CA THR A 14 4.48 11.57 15.38
C THR A 14 5.95 11.81 15.72
N SER A 15 6.42 13.07 15.66
CA SER A 15 7.80 13.49 15.96
C SER A 15 8.88 12.90 15.03
N THR A 16 8.49 12.47 13.83
CA THR A 16 9.46 12.01 12.82
C THR A 16 9.76 13.14 11.86
N THR A 17 11.02 13.54 11.77
CA THR A 17 11.48 14.54 10.80
C THR A 17 11.91 13.86 9.51
N THR A 18 11.32 14.24 8.40
CA THR A 18 11.60 13.66 7.07
C THR A 18 11.81 14.77 6.05
N ALA A 19 12.84 14.64 5.24
CA ALA A 19 13.07 15.50 4.10
C ALA A 19 12.28 14.99 2.88
N TYR A 20 11.46 15.85 2.31
CA TYR A 20 10.67 15.59 1.11
C TYR A 20 11.27 16.33 -0.08
N VAL A 21 11.67 15.58 -1.08
CA VAL A 21 12.23 16.13 -2.31
C VAL A 21 11.12 16.69 -3.19
N SER A 22 11.31 17.87 -3.70
CA SER A 22 10.39 18.53 -4.64
C SER A 22 10.31 17.75 -5.96
N GLN A 23 9.09 17.42 -6.36
CA GLN A 23 8.78 16.87 -7.69
C GLN A 23 7.75 17.75 -8.43
N GLY A 24 7.28 18.79 -7.78
CA GLY A 24 6.41 19.80 -8.35
C GLY A 24 5.22 19.22 -9.10
N GLN A 25 5.08 19.62 -10.35
CA GLN A 25 4.00 19.21 -11.26
C GLN A 25 4.06 17.76 -11.75
N PHE A 26 5.13 17.02 -11.44
CA PHE A 26 5.30 15.64 -11.87
C PHE A 26 4.55 14.64 -11.01
N ILE A 27 3.98 15.08 -9.90
CA ILE A 27 3.13 14.26 -9.04
C ILE A 27 1.70 14.77 -9.13
N ASN A 28 0.79 13.88 -9.50
CA ASN A 28 -0.64 14.16 -9.49
C ASN A 28 -1.34 13.21 -8.52
N PHE A 29 -2.18 13.78 -7.66
CA PHE A 29 -3.03 13.03 -6.75
C PHE A 29 -4.42 12.93 -7.35
N GLY A 30 -4.94 11.71 -7.47
CA GLY A 30 -6.35 11.48 -7.78
C GLY A 30 -7.27 12.05 -6.70
N ASN A 31 -8.57 11.97 -6.94
CA ASN A 31 -9.57 12.45 -5.98
C ASN A 31 -9.53 11.61 -4.70
N LEU A 32 -9.05 12.20 -3.64
CA LEU A 32 -9.15 11.64 -2.30
C LEU A 32 -10.50 12.07 -1.70
N LYS A 33 -11.38 11.10 -1.46
CA LYS A 33 -12.68 11.34 -0.79
C LYS A 33 -12.55 10.86 0.64
N GLU A 34 -12.83 11.74 1.59
CA GLU A 34 -12.98 11.38 2.99
C GLU A 34 -14.47 11.15 3.28
N THR A 35 -14.79 9.98 3.83
CA THR A 35 -16.13 9.64 4.30
C THR A 35 -16.04 9.25 5.77
N ALA A 36 -17.09 9.54 6.52
CA ALA A 36 -17.19 9.12 7.92
C ALA A 36 -17.43 7.61 8.07
N ASP A 37 -17.76 6.93 6.99
CA ASP A 37 -18.01 5.50 6.98
C ASP A 37 -16.70 4.71 6.92
N LEU A 38 -16.70 3.53 7.56
CA LEU A 38 -15.61 2.55 7.47
C LEU A 38 -15.61 1.88 6.08
N GLN A 39 -15.16 2.61 5.08
CA GLN A 39 -15.03 2.11 3.71
C GLN A 39 -13.57 2.04 3.29
N ILE A 40 -13.30 1.11 2.37
CA ILE A 40 -11.99 1.08 1.71
C ILE A 40 -11.89 2.31 0.83
N GLN A 41 -10.98 3.19 1.19
CA GLN A 41 -10.64 4.34 0.38
C GLN A 41 -9.47 3.96 -0.53
N SER A 42 -9.62 4.25 -1.81
CA SER A 42 -8.56 4.09 -2.79
C SER A 42 -8.35 5.38 -3.55
N PHE A 43 -7.12 5.64 -3.96
CA PHE A 43 -6.78 6.73 -4.86
C PHE A 43 -5.59 6.35 -5.72
N ASP A 44 -5.47 7.02 -6.85
CA ASP A 44 -4.36 6.85 -7.76
C ASP A 44 -3.35 7.99 -7.57
N LEU A 45 -2.09 7.61 -7.49
CA LEU A 45 -0.96 8.51 -7.44
C LEU A 45 -0.16 8.37 -8.72
N THR A 46 -0.12 9.42 -9.52
CA THR A 46 0.53 9.42 -10.82
C THR A 46 1.81 10.24 -10.77
N PHE A 47 2.90 9.63 -11.18
CA PHE A 47 4.18 10.30 -11.44
C PHE A 47 4.38 10.39 -12.95
N THR A 48 4.49 11.59 -13.48
CA THR A 48 4.78 11.83 -14.89
C THR A 48 6.25 12.22 -15.09
N ALA A 49 6.75 12.00 -16.30
CA ALA A 49 8.14 12.31 -16.68
C ALA A 49 9.20 11.68 -15.75
N VAL A 50 8.94 10.45 -15.29
CA VAL A 50 9.93 9.68 -14.54
C VAL A 50 11.06 9.30 -15.49
N ASP A 51 12.30 9.61 -15.10
CA ASP A 51 13.44 9.18 -15.91
C ASP A 51 13.60 7.66 -15.86
N THR A 52 14.18 7.09 -16.92
CA THR A 52 14.33 5.64 -17.07
C THR A 52 15.21 5.01 -15.98
N THR A 53 16.14 5.77 -15.41
CA THR A 53 17.03 5.31 -14.32
C THR A 53 16.25 5.15 -13.02
N THR A 54 15.43 6.16 -12.69
CA THR A 54 14.55 6.12 -11.51
C THR A 54 13.48 5.03 -11.66
N LEU A 55 12.90 4.89 -12.85
CA LEU A 55 11.95 3.84 -13.15
C LEU A 55 12.59 2.45 -13.01
N ALA A 56 13.77 2.24 -13.57
CA ALA A 56 14.49 0.98 -13.45
C ALA A 56 14.81 0.64 -11.98
N ALA A 57 15.22 1.63 -11.18
CA ALA A 57 15.46 1.44 -9.75
C ALA A 57 14.18 1.07 -8.99
N LEU A 58 13.03 1.66 -9.34
CA LEU A 58 11.74 1.32 -8.76
C LEU A 58 11.29 -0.10 -9.13
N LEU A 59 11.40 -0.46 -10.40
CA LEU A 59 11.02 -1.80 -10.89
C LEU A 59 11.97 -2.90 -10.39
N GLN A 60 13.29 -2.63 -10.33
CA GLN A 60 14.25 -3.56 -9.75
C GLN A 60 14.02 -3.78 -8.24
N SER A 61 13.50 -2.78 -7.55
CA SER A 61 13.13 -2.93 -6.13
C SER A 61 11.95 -3.88 -5.90
N ASP A 62 11.18 -4.19 -6.92
CA ASP A 62 10.07 -5.16 -6.84
C ASP A 62 10.54 -6.61 -6.78
N GLN A 63 11.81 -6.88 -7.09
CA GLN A 63 12.42 -8.19 -6.95
C GLN A 63 13.06 -8.34 -5.56
N GLY A 64 12.42 -9.11 -4.69
CA GLY A 64 12.95 -9.43 -3.36
C GLY A 64 12.25 -8.75 -2.19
N SER A 65 13.02 -8.38 -1.16
CA SER A 65 12.48 -7.82 0.10
C SER A 65 11.97 -6.38 0.01
N LYS A 66 12.11 -5.73 -1.14
CA LYS A 66 11.73 -4.32 -1.36
C LYS A 66 10.59 -4.17 -2.36
N LYS A 67 9.64 -5.08 -2.36
CA LYS A 67 8.47 -5.01 -3.24
C LYS A 67 7.77 -3.66 -3.16
N LEU A 68 7.36 -3.13 -4.31
CA LEU A 68 6.57 -1.91 -4.39
C LEU A 68 5.17 -2.14 -3.83
N ASN A 69 4.55 -3.26 -4.23
CA ASN A 69 3.26 -3.69 -3.69
C ASN A 69 3.37 -4.02 -2.19
N GLY A 70 2.40 -3.53 -1.43
CA GLY A 70 2.35 -3.67 0.02
C GLY A 70 3.17 -2.62 0.78
N ARG A 71 3.87 -1.71 0.10
CA ARG A 71 4.55 -0.59 0.77
C ARG A 71 3.54 0.39 1.33
N ARG A 72 3.81 0.84 2.54
CA ARG A 72 3.03 1.89 3.18
C ARG A 72 3.20 3.20 2.44
N VAL A 73 2.08 3.87 2.19
CA VAL A 73 2.00 5.22 1.64
C VAL A 73 1.27 6.10 2.64
N VAL A 74 1.91 7.20 3.01
CA VAL A 74 1.29 8.20 3.88
C VAL A 74 1.30 9.52 3.12
N VAL A 75 0.15 10.16 3.05
CA VAL A 75 -0.01 11.46 2.40
C VAL A 75 -0.33 12.52 3.44
N TYR A 76 0.48 13.55 3.45
CA TYR A 76 0.30 14.71 4.31
C TYR A 76 -0.10 15.91 3.46
N ARG A 77 -1.03 16.69 3.97
CA ARG A 77 -1.33 18.03 3.47
C ARG A 77 -0.67 19.03 4.41
N ILE A 78 0.01 19.99 3.84
CA ILE A 78 0.67 21.07 4.57
C ILE A 78 0.09 22.39 4.10
N VAL A 79 -0.30 23.24 5.03
CA VAL A 79 -0.72 24.59 4.74
C VAL A 79 0.53 25.48 4.87
N LEU A 80 0.96 26.05 3.74
CA LEU A 80 2.16 26.90 3.70
C LEU A 80 1.75 28.38 3.84
N GLY A 81 2.51 29.14 4.63
CA GLY A 81 2.45 30.58 4.63
C GLY A 81 2.99 31.20 3.33
N ASN A 82 2.85 32.50 3.16
CA ASN A 82 3.33 33.21 1.97
C ASN A 82 4.85 33.13 1.78
N ASP A 83 5.60 32.89 2.84
CA ASP A 83 7.05 32.74 2.89
C ASP A 83 7.49 31.25 2.91
N TYR A 84 6.59 30.34 2.58
CA TYR A 84 6.78 28.86 2.68
C TYR A 84 7.03 28.37 4.11
N SER A 85 6.81 29.19 5.12
CA SER A 85 6.87 28.77 6.51
C SER A 85 5.66 27.92 6.88
N PHE A 86 5.85 26.97 7.78
CA PHE A 86 4.79 26.16 8.40
C PHE A 86 5.25 25.65 9.76
N THR A 87 4.31 25.29 10.58
CA THR A 87 4.52 24.67 11.89
C THR A 87 4.05 23.21 11.87
N THR A 88 4.31 22.47 12.93
CA THR A 88 3.82 21.10 13.06
C THR A 88 2.29 21.02 13.04
N ASP A 89 1.63 22.07 13.51
CA ASP A 89 0.16 22.15 13.56
C ASP A 89 -0.47 22.38 12.18
N ASP A 90 0.33 22.79 11.19
CA ASP A 90 -0.10 22.96 9.80
C ASP A 90 0.02 21.69 8.96
N VAL A 91 0.46 20.58 9.56
CA VAL A 91 0.69 19.29 8.90
C VAL A 91 -0.44 18.33 9.23
N TYR A 92 -1.25 18.01 8.23
CA TYR A 92 -2.41 17.12 8.36
C TYR A 92 -2.17 15.83 7.58
N MET A 93 -2.30 14.67 8.25
CA MET A 93 -2.31 13.39 7.58
C MET A 93 -3.69 13.16 6.96
N ILE A 94 -3.74 13.05 5.63
CA ILE A 94 -4.99 12.86 4.88
C ILE A 94 -5.18 11.43 4.40
N PHE A 95 -4.11 10.64 4.34
CA PHE A 95 -4.19 9.25 3.93
C PHE A 95 -3.08 8.42 4.57
N ASP A 96 -3.43 7.21 5.00
CA ASP A 96 -2.48 6.17 5.42
C ASP A 96 -2.97 4.82 4.87
N GLY A 97 -2.15 4.20 4.06
CA GLY A 97 -2.50 2.96 3.40
C GLY A 97 -1.30 2.28 2.77
N SER A 98 -1.57 1.44 1.78
CA SER A 98 -0.55 0.68 1.05
C SER A 98 -0.77 0.71 -0.46
N ILE A 99 0.32 0.49 -1.19
CA ILE A 99 0.28 0.30 -2.65
C ILE A 99 -0.25 -1.11 -2.92
N ASN A 100 -1.33 -1.20 -3.71
CA ASN A 100 -1.93 -2.48 -4.10
C ASN A 100 -1.56 -2.92 -5.50
N GLY A 101 -1.21 -1.95 -6.35
CA GLY A 101 -0.81 -2.20 -7.72
C GLY A 101 -0.12 -1.00 -8.32
N PHE A 102 0.53 -1.23 -9.43
CA PHE A 102 1.12 -0.16 -10.23
C PHE A 102 1.00 -0.50 -11.72
N ALA A 103 0.95 0.55 -12.53
CA ALA A 103 1.05 0.47 -13.98
C ALA A 103 2.13 1.45 -14.44
N VAL A 104 2.84 1.05 -15.49
CA VAL A 104 3.89 1.89 -16.12
C VAL A 104 3.54 2.04 -17.58
N ASP A 105 3.32 3.27 -18.00
CA ASP A 105 3.16 3.64 -19.40
C ASP A 105 4.45 4.31 -19.85
N GLN A 106 5.17 3.65 -20.75
CA GLN A 106 6.45 4.10 -21.24
C GLN A 106 6.33 4.62 -22.68
N GLU A 107 6.76 5.85 -22.90
CA GLU A 107 6.98 6.46 -24.19
C GLU A 107 8.48 6.45 -24.52
N GLU A 108 8.87 6.95 -25.71
CA GLU A 108 10.27 6.92 -26.17
C GLU A 108 11.25 7.62 -25.20
N THR A 109 10.84 8.69 -24.55
CA THR A 109 11.73 9.53 -23.71
C THR A 109 11.25 9.70 -22.27
N THR A 110 9.97 9.40 -22.00
CA THR A 110 9.37 9.62 -20.70
C THR A 110 8.55 8.39 -20.27
N ALA A 111 8.41 8.22 -18.98
CA ALA A 111 7.54 7.21 -18.42
C ALA A 111 6.55 7.82 -17.44
N THR A 112 5.35 7.29 -17.42
CA THR A 112 4.33 7.60 -16.43
C THR A 112 4.13 6.38 -15.54
N LEU A 113 4.29 6.59 -14.23
CA LEU A 113 4.05 5.56 -13.22
C LEU A 113 2.75 5.87 -12.48
N ASN A 114 1.78 4.99 -12.59
CA ASN A 114 0.53 5.05 -11.87
C ASN A 114 0.56 4.05 -10.72
N LEU A 115 0.39 4.55 -9.49
CA LEU A 115 0.29 3.73 -8.28
C LEU A 115 -1.15 3.72 -7.78
N ASN A 116 -1.72 2.54 -7.65
CA ASN A 116 -3.01 2.36 -6.99
C ASN A 116 -2.79 2.14 -5.49
N CYS A 117 -3.30 3.03 -4.67
CA CYS A 117 -3.15 3.03 -3.22
C CYS A 117 -4.51 2.80 -2.55
N SER A 118 -4.54 1.97 -1.52
CA SER A 118 -5.75 1.74 -0.73
C SER A 118 -5.47 1.86 0.76
N SER A 119 -6.49 2.25 1.49
CA SER A 119 -6.42 2.35 2.95
C SER A 119 -6.15 0.99 3.59
N GLN A 120 -5.72 0.99 4.85
CA GLN A 120 -5.44 -0.25 5.61
C GLN A 120 -6.65 -1.17 5.73
N PHE A 121 -7.88 -0.64 5.56
CA PHE A 121 -9.12 -1.41 5.62
C PHE A 121 -9.23 -2.49 4.53
N ILE A 122 -8.46 -2.39 3.44
CA ILE A 122 -8.42 -3.44 2.41
C ILE A 122 -7.97 -4.79 2.99
N ASN A 123 -7.15 -4.78 4.04
CA ASN A 123 -6.69 -6.00 4.68
C ASN A 123 -7.82 -6.75 5.40
N PHE A 124 -8.92 -6.09 5.74
CA PHE A 124 -10.10 -6.75 6.34
C PHE A 124 -10.93 -7.52 5.30
N GLU A 125 -10.86 -7.11 4.03
CA GLU A 125 -11.47 -7.86 2.92
C GLU A 125 -10.55 -8.96 2.38
N ALA A 126 -9.24 -8.85 2.62
CA ALA A 126 -8.31 -9.88 2.21
C ALA A 126 -8.63 -11.17 2.96
N THR A 127 -9.15 -12.15 2.23
CA THR A 127 -9.35 -13.50 2.75
C THR A 127 -7.98 -14.11 3.05
N ALA A 128 -7.48 -13.91 4.24
CA ALA A 128 -6.30 -14.59 4.75
C ALA A 128 -6.65 -16.08 4.99
N GLY A 129 -7.01 -16.77 3.90
CA GLY A 129 -7.53 -18.12 3.91
C GLY A 129 -6.43 -19.14 4.17
N ARG A 130 -6.14 -19.37 5.44
CA ARG A 130 -5.44 -20.59 5.82
C ARG A 130 -6.41 -21.75 5.64
N LYS A 131 -6.09 -22.68 4.73
CA LYS A 131 -6.90 -23.87 4.52
C LYS A 131 -6.80 -24.77 5.76
N THR A 132 -7.94 -25.27 6.24
CA THR A 132 -8.02 -26.28 7.29
C THR A 132 -7.67 -27.67 6.75
N THR A 133 -6.43 -27.85 6.34
CA THR A 133 -5.91 -29.11 5.79
C THR A 133 -4.70 -29.56 6.58
N VAL A 134 -4.45 -30.87 6.60
CA VAL A 134 -3.26 -31.48 7.24
C VAL A 134 -1.99 -30.78 6.78
N GLY A 135 -1.80 -30.62 5.47
CA GLY A 135 -0.60 -29.99 4.92
C GLY A 135 -0.41 -28.53 5.34
N SER A 136 -1.49 -27.77 5.44
CA SER A 136 -1.43 -26.38 5.94
C SER A 136 -1.07 -26.33 7.42
N GLN A 137 -1.56 -27.27 8.21
CA GLN A 137 -1.26 -27.35 9.64
C GLN A 137 0.19 -27.77 9.87
N GLN A 138 0.63 -28.84 9.22
CA GLN A 138 1.98 -29.38 9.36
C GLN A 138 3.09 -28.48 8.80
N PHE A 139 2.75 -27.58 7.88
CA PHE A 139 3.72 -26.58 7.41
C PHE A 139 4.20 -25.66 8.53
N PHE A 140 3.31 -25.29 9.45
CA PHE A 140 3.66 -24.43 10.59
C PHE A 140 4.00 -25.22 11.87
N PHE A 141 3.37 -26.38 12.01
CA PHE A 141 3.50 -27.25 13.19
C PHE A 141 3.69 -28.69 12.73
N PRO A 142 4.91 -29.11 12.38
CA PRO A 142 5.16 -30.43 11.75
C PRO A 142 4.69 -31.63 12.56
N GLN A 143 4.59 -31.50 13.88
CA GLN A 143 4.17 -32.57 14.79
C GLN A 143 2.66 -32.55 15.12
N ASP A 144 1.92 -31.54 14.60
CA ASP A 144 0.51 -31.38 14.91
C ASP A 144 -0.36 -32.27 14.01
N LYS A 145 -1.18 -33.11 14.63
CA LYS A 145 -2.13 -34.02 13.99
C LYS A 145 -3.58 -33.52 14.06
N GLY A 146 -3.82 -32.31 14.55
CA GLY A 146 -5.16 -31.77 14.78
C GLY A 146 -6.09 -31.78 13.56
N MET A 147 -5.53 -31.75 12.35
CA MET A 147 -6.29 -31.78 11.09
C MET A 147 -6.19 -33.13 10.35
N GLU A 148 -5.69 -34.20 11.00
CA GLU A 148 -5.48 -35.50 10.36
C GLU A 148 -6.76 -36.08 9.75
N PHE A 149 -7.90 -35.84 10.38
CA PHE A 149 -9.19 -36.33 9.94
C PHE A 149 -10.02 -35.35 9.14
N ALA A 150 -9.50 -34.13 8.86
CA ALA A 150 -10.25 -33.08 8.14
C ALA A 150 -10.69 -33.51 6.73
N SER A 151 -9.91 -34.37 6.07
CA SER A 151 -10.26 -34.93 4.76
C SER A 151 -11.27 -36.09 4.83
N ALA A 152 -11.41 -36.72 6.02
CA ALA A 152 -12.33 -37.82 6.21
C ALA A 152 -13.78 -37.35 6.49
N LEU A 153 -13.97 -36.06 6.80
CA LEU A 153 -15.29 -35.47 7.05
C LEU A 153 -16.20 -35.43 5.81
N LEU A 154 -15.67 -35.67 4.61
CA LEU A 154 -16.43 -35.81 3.38
C LEU A 154 -17.03 -37.21 3.17
N LYS A 155 -16.92 -38.10 4.16
CA LYS A 155 -17.50 -39.42 4.08
C LYS A 155 -19.01 -39.31 4.31
N ASP A 156 -19.77 -39.79 3.34
CA ASP A 156 -21.23 -39.88 3.41
C ASP A 156 -21.63 -40.83 4.55
N VAL A 157 -21.97 -40.28 5.69
CA VAL A 157 -22.38 -41.08 6.88
C VAL A 157 -23.86 -41.36 6.69
N ARG A 158 -24.17 -42.59 6.23
CA ARG A 158 -25.56 -43.08 6.18
C ARG A 158 -26.01 -43.44 7.58
N TRP A 159 -26.78 -42.57 8.17
CA TRP A 159 -27.41 -42.85 9.47
C TRP A 159 -28.53 -43.89 9.32
N GLY A 160 -28.47 -44.96 10.07
CA GLY A 160 -29.59 -45.90 10.21
C GLY A 160 -29.63 -47.06 9.21
N GLN A 161 -28.53 -47.37 8.52
CA GLN A 161 -28.42 -48.68 7.83
C GLN A 161 -27.54 -49.63 8.63
N PRO A 162 -28.01 -50.87 8.86
CA PRO A 162 -27.24 -51.92 9.53
C PRO A 162 -26.01 -52.33 8.70
#